data_2ac656433bd2171a5ec97e27548b4f55
#
_entry.id   2ac656433bd2171a5ec97e27548b4f55
#
_cell.length_a   1.000
_cell.length_b   1.000
_cell.length_c   1.000
_cell.angle_alpha   90.00
_cell.angle_beta   90.00
_cell.angle_gamma   90.00
#
_symmetry.space_group_name_H-M   'P 1'
#
loop_
_entity.id
_entity.type
_entity.pdbx_description
1 polymer ?
#
loop_
_entity_poly.entity_id
_entity_poly.type
_entity_poly.pdbx_seq_one_letter_code
_entity_poly.pdbx_strand_id
1 'polypeptide(L)'
;STGISFQPQNSKLSYKKGDYMIDTTRSVFNFAPNIDFRYRFSKVSQLRFNYRGRTGQPSMENLLPIVDNSNPLNIRVGNPGLKPSFTHSMRLFYNTYNAELQRGIMTHASFSATQNSISNSTEYDDQTGARTTTPKNINGNWSAFGMFGFNTALKNKKYTINSFTNVNYQNNVAFLYNQDTKVDDKNKTTGLTLSERLNGAYRNDWFEFG
;
A
#
# COMPACT_ATOMS: atom_id res chain seq x y z
N SER A 1 -13.93 14.83 11.53
CA SER A 1 -14.10 13.82 12.59
C SER A 1 -12.78 13.12 12.86
N THR A 2 -12.56 12.75 14.09
CA THR A 2 -11.43 11.95 14.54
C THR A 2 -11.98 10.77 15.32
N GLY A 3 -11.37 9.62 15.19
CA GLY A 3 -11.79 8.42 15.90
C GLY A 3 -10.61 7.49 16.15
N ILE A 4 -10.71 6.73 17.22
CA ILE A 4 -9.82 5.62 17.54
C ILE A 4 -10.71 4.39 17.69
N SER A 5 -10.38 3.34 16.96
CA SER A 5 -11.07 2.06 17.05
C SER A 5 -10.11 0.99 17.54
N PHE A 6 -10.57 0.20 18.50
CA PHE A 6 -9.90 -1.02 18.92
C PHE A 6 -10.73 -2.19 18.41
N GLN A 7 -10.13 -2.99 17.57
CA GLN A 7 -10.81 -4.13 16.94
C GLN A 7 -10.28 -5.42 17.55
N PRO A 8 -11.10 -6.15 18.35
CA PRO A 8 -10.71 -7.47 18.83
C PRO A 8 -10.63 -8.43 17.65
N GLN A 9 -9.61 -9.24 17.63
CA GLN A 9 -9.43 -10.31 16.66
C GLN A 9 -9.08 -11.59 17.38
N ASN A 10 -9.89 -12.62 17.17
CA ASN A 10 -9.65 -13.97 17.64
C ASN A 10 -9.27 -14.83 16.46
N SER A 11 -8.11 -15.46 16.54
CA SER A 11 -7.62 -16.39 15.53
C SER A 11 -7.42 -17.75 16.18
N LYS A 12 -7.99 -18.78 15.59
CA LYS A 12 -7.81 -20.17 16.02
C LYS A 12 -7.11 -20.92 14.91
N LEU A 13 -6.10 -21.69 15.26
CA LEU A 13 -5.43 -22.61 14.38
C LEU A 13 -5.43 -23.99 14.98
N SER A 14 -5.87 -24.97 14.20
CA SER A 14 -5.72 -26.38 14.44
C SER A 14 -4.84 -26.96 13.33
N TYR A 15 -3.70 -27.48 13.70
CA TYR A 15 -2.75 -28.08 12.77
C TYR A 15 -2.49 -29.54 13.20
N LYS A 16 -2.60 -30.46 12.24
CA LYS A 16 -2.34 -31.88 12.46
C LYS A 16 -1.45 -32.41 11.33
N LYS A 17 -0.34 -33.05 11.71
CA LYS A 17 0.55 -33.77 10.80
C LYS A 17 1.01 -35.05 11.47
N GLY A 18 0.51 -36.19 11.02
CA GLY A 18 0.72 -37.49 11.70
C GLY A 18 0.16 -37.44 13.12
N ASP A 19 0.99 -37.79 14.10
CA ASP A 19 0.67 -37.74 15.52
C ASP A 19 0.87 -36.36 16.15
N TYR A 20 1.43 -35.42 15.42
CA TYR A 20 1.68 -34.06 15.89
C TYR A 20 0.44 -33.19 15.66
N MET A 21 -0.11 -32.66 16.75
CA MET A 21 -1.28 -31.78 16.73
C MET A 21 -1.01 -30.53 17.54
N ILE A 22 -1.31 -29.38 16.96
CA ILE A 22 -1.31 -28.08 17.63
C ILE A 22 -2.67 -27.45 17.50
N ASP A 23 -3.31 -27.15 18.63
CA ASP A 23 -4.45 -26.27 18.72
C ASP A 23 -4.05 -25.01 19.48
N THR A 24 -4.11 -23.87 18.82
CA THR A 24 -3.78 -22.59 19.44
C THR A 24 -4.81 -21.53 19.10
N THR A 25 -5.11 -20.69 20.09
CA THR A 25 -6.00 -19.55 19.94
C THR A 25 -5.24 -18.28 20.33
N ARG A 26 -5.33 -17.27 19.49
CA ARG A 26 -4.73 -15.96 19.73
C ARG A 26 -5.80 -14.89 19.70
N SER A 27 -5.90 -14.16 20.81
CA SER A 27 -6.78 -13.00 20.93
C SER A 27 -5.93 -11.74 20.99
N VAL A 28 -6.18 -10.80 20.10
CA VAL A 28 -5.43 -9.54 20.01
C VAL A 28 -6.39 -8.37 19.81
N PHE A 29 -5.97 -7.18 20.24
CA PHE A 29 -6.64 -5.93 19.94
C PHE A 29 -5.83 -5.18 18.87
N ASN A 30 -6.50 -4.89 17.77
CA ASN A 30 -5.91 -4.10 16.69
C ASN A 30 -6.23 -2.63 16.90
N PHE A 31 -5.22 -1.80 16.85
CA PHE A 31 -5.34 -0.35 16.92
C PHE A 31 -5.59 0.21 15.52
N ALA A 32 -6.65 0.99 15.36
CA ALA A 32 -7.05 1.56 14.08
C ALA A 32 -7.51 3.02 14.25
N PRO A 33 -6.57 3.98 14.33
CA PRO A 33 -6.88 5.40 14.38
C PRO A 33 -7.36 5.91 13.02
N ASN A 34 -8.29 6.84 13.03
CA ASN A 34 -8.75 7.53 11.84
C ASN A 34 -8.93 9.02 12.08
N ILE A 35 -8.61 9.82 11.06
CA ILE A 35 -8.86 11.25 10.99
C ILE A 35 -9.52 11.54 9.67
N ASP A 36 -10.65 12.20 9.68
CA ASP A 36 -11.34 12.69 8.50
C ASP A 36 -11.55 14.20 8.67
N PHE A 37 -10.87 14.98 7.84
CA PHE A 37 -10.97 16.42 7.80
C PHE A 37 -11.54 16.83 6.44
N ARG A 38 -12.59 17.66 6.46
CA ARG A 38 -13.20 18.24 5.27
C ARG A 38 -13.35 19.74 5.48
N TYR A 39 -12.86 20.50 4.53
CA TYR A 39 -13.02 21.93 4.50
C TYR A 39 -13.62 22.35 3.15
N ARG A 40 -14.67 23.14 3.19
CA ARG A 40 -15.36 23.66 2.04
C ARG A 40 -15.09 25.16 1.94
N PHE A 41 -14.28 25.55 0.94
CA PHE A 41 -13.99 26.95 0.66
C PHE A 41 -15.20 27.66 0.03
N SER A 42 -15.94 26.92 -0.85
CA SER A 42 -17.14 27.40 -1.52
C SER A 42 -18.03 26.21 -1.91
N LYS A 43 -19.15 26.49 -2.59
CA LYS A 43 -20.02 25.42 -3.13
C LYS A 43 -19.31 24.51 -4.15
N VAL A 44 -18.26 25.03 -4.79
CA VAL A 44 -17.51 24.35 -5.87
C VAL A 44 -16.05 24.11 -5.55
N SER A 45 -15.61 24.41 -4.32
CA SER A 45 -14.21 24.24 -3.90
C SER A 45 -14.14 23.57 -2.53
N GLN A 46 -13.46 22.43 -2.45
CA GLN A 46 -13.33 21.67 -1.21
C GLN A 46 -11.98 20.96 -1.11
N LEU A 47 -11.55 20.80 0.12
CA LEU A 47 -10.41 20.01 0.52
C LEU A 47 -10.89 18.89 1.44
N ARG A 48 -10.41 17.67 1.21
CA ARG A 48 -10.63 16.53 2.08
C ARG A 48 -9.30 15.86 2.38
N PHE A 49 -9.03 15.66 3.65
CA PHE A 49 -7.91 14.87 4.11
C PHE A 49 -8.43 13.70 4.93
N ASN A 50 -7.90 12.51 4.67
CA ASN A 50 -8.21 11.30 5.42
C ASN A 50 -6.91 10.59 5.80
N TYR A 51 -6.78 10.27 7.09
CA TYR A 51 -5.74 9.41 7.62
C TYR A 51 -6.38 8.16 8.22
N ARG A 52 -5.79 7.01 7.97
CA ARG A 52 -6.16 5.74 8.59
C ARG A 52 -4.92 4.97 8.98
N GLY A 53 -4.85 4.56 10.25
CA GLY A 53 -3.91 3.56 10.73
C GLY A 53 -4.58 2.20 10.80
N ARG A 54 -3.85 1.15 10.45
CA ARG A 54 -4.35 -0.22 10.52
C ARG A 54 -3.26 -1.16 11.00
N THR A 55 -3.57 -1.93 12.04
CA THR A 55 -2.74 -3.05 12.49
C THR A 55 -3.04 -4.29 11.64
N GLY A 56 -2.01 -4.96 11.14
CA GLY A 56 -2.08 -6.25 10.47
C GLY A 56 -1.38 -7.31 11.31
N GLN A 57 -2.13 -8.33 11.73
CA GLN A 57 -1.56 -9.43 12.49
C GLN A 57 -0.86 -10.42 11.56
N PRO A 58 0.27 -11.04 11.97
CA PRO A 58 0.84 -12.17 11.27
C PRO A 58 -0.18 -13.32 11.19
N SER A 59 -0.14 -14.10 10.13
CA SER A 59 -0.93 -15.32 10.06
C SER A 59 -0.47 -16.32 11.12
N MET A 60 -1.38 -17.16 11.60
CA MET A 60 -1.06 -18.16 12.61
C MET A 60 0.00 -19.15 12.12
N GLU A 61 -0.07 -19.52 10.84
CA GLU A 61 0.93 -20.39 10.20
C GLU A 61 2.36 -19.81 10.28
N ASN A 62 2.49 -18.50 10.05
CA ASN A 62 3.78 -17.83 10.15
C ASN A 62 4.32 -17.74 11.57
N LEU A 63 3.47 -17.87 12.59
CA LEU A 63 3.85 -17.80 13.99
C LEU A 63 4.18 -19.16 14.60
N LEU A 64 3.78 -20.26 13.96
CA LEU A 64 4.05 -21.58 14.48
C LEU A 64 5.52 -21.95 14.28
N PRO A 65 6.23 -22.46 15.32
CA PRO A 65 7.59 -22.93 15.18
C PRO A 65 7.64 -24.32 14.53
N ILE A 66 6.96 -24.47 13.39
CA ILE A 66 6.86 -25.73 12.66
C ILE A 66 7.76 -25.64 11.45
N VAL A 67 8.50 -26.74 11.22
CA VAL A 67 9.24 -26.95 9.99
C VAL A 67 8.35 -27.76 9.05
N ASP A 68 7.85 -27.11 8.01
CA ASP A 68 7.17 -27.81 6.92
C ASP A 68 8.21 -28.24 5.88
N ASN A 69 8.53 -29.51 5.87
CA ASN A 69 9.44 -30.19 4.96
C ASN A 69 8.69 -31.17 4.02
N SER A 70 7.42 -30.97 3.80
CA SER A 70 6.62 -31.79 2.86
C SER A 70 7.23 -31.80 1.46
N ASN A 71 7.91 -30.72 1.10
CA ASN A 71 8.79 -30.65 -0.06
C ASN A 71 10.23 -30.42 0.44
N PRO A 72 11.12 -31.43 0.35
CA PRO A 72 12.48 -31.32 0.88
C PRO A 72 13.34 -30.22 0.24
N LEU A 73 12.98 -29.77 -0.97
CA LEU A 73 13.67 -28.68 -1.66
C LEU A 73 13.08 -27.28 -1.34
N ASN A 74 11.93 -27.22 -0.66
CA ASN A 74 11.27 -25.98 -0.28
C ASN A 74 10.74 -26.09 1.15
N ILE A 75 11.59 -25.84 2.10
CA ILE A 75 11.30 -25.92 3.53
C ILE A 75 10.74 -24.56 3.99
N ARG A 76 9.68 -24.60 4.77
CA ARG A 76 9.12 -23.40 5.42
C ARG A 76 9.25 -23.53 6.93
N VAL A 77 9.72 -22.45 7.56
CA VAL A 77 9.89 -22.39 9.02
C VAL A 77 9.13 -21.16 9.53
N GLY A 78 8.19 -21.36 10.43
CA GLY A 78 7.48 -20.24 11.04
C GLY A 78 8.35 -19.50 12.05
N ASN A 79 7.95 -18.26 12.36
CA ASN A 79 8.66 -17.39 13.29
C ASN A 79 7.72 -16.85 14.38
N PRO A 80 7.75 -17.40 15.60
CA PRO A 80 6.94 -16.93 16.72
C PRO A 80 7.27 -15.48 17.14
N GLY A 81 8.45 -14.97 16.79
CA GLY A 81 8.92 -13.64 17.11
C GLY A 81 8.33 -12.52 16.21
N LEU A 82 7.45 -12.86 15.26
CA LEU A 82 6.85 -11.87 14.38
C LEU A 82 6.00 -10.86 15.15
N LYS A 83 6.27 -9.59 14.87
CA LYS A 83 5.51 -8.45 15.37
C LYS A 83 4.37 -8.11 14.39
N PRO A 84 3.24 -7.60 14.89
CA PRO A 84 2.21 -7.04 14.03
C PRO A 84 2.77 -5.91 13.16
N SER A 85 2.28 -5.84 11.93
CA SER A 85 2.54 -4.71 11.06
C SER A 85 1.58 -3.57 11.36
N PHE A 86 2.00 -2.34 11.07
CA PHE A 86 1.14 -1.17 11.17
C PHE A 86 1.26 -0.34 9.89
N THR A 87 0.12 -0.15 9.22
CA THR A 87 0.05 0.61 7.97
C THR A 87 -0.58 1.96 8.22
N HIS A 88 0.14 3.02 7.89
CA HIS A 88 -0.33 4.39 7.79
C HIS A 88 -0.82 4.64 6.37
N SER A 89 -2.03 5.17 6.22
CA SER A 89 -2.58 5.56 4.93
C SER A 89 -3.12 6.98 5.03
N MET A 90 -2.61 7.86 4.17
CA MET A 90 -3.02 9.26 4.06
C MET A 90 -3.57 9.50 2.68
N ARG A 91 -4.66 10.27 2.59
CA ARG A 91 -5.27 10.68 1.31
C ARG A 91 -5.66 12.14 1.39
N LEU A 92 -5.33 12.88 0.36
CA LEU A 92 -5.68 14.27 0.18
C LEU A 92 -6.43 14.42 -1.15
N PHE A 93 -7.58 15.06 -1.10
CA PHE A 93 -8.36 15.44 -2.27
C PHE A 93 -8.60 16.94 -2.23
N TYR A 94 -8.35 17.58 -3.35
CA TYR A 94 -8.72 18.95 -3.56
C TYR A 94 -9.40 19.09 -4.92
N ASN A 95 -10.52 19.75 -4.95
CA ASN A 95 -11.17 20.11 -6.20
C ASN A 95 -11.72 21.53 -6.13
N THR A 96 -11.66 22.22 -7.25
CA THR A 96 -12.28 23.53 -7.43
C THR A 96 -12.73 23.68 -8.87
N TYR A 97 -13.78 24.48 -9.06
CA TYR A 97 -14.31 24.79 -10.39
C TYR A 97 -14.75 26.26 -10.45
N ASN A 98 -14.35 26.93 -11.53
CA ASN A 98 -14.79 28.27 -11.86
C ASN A 98 -15.68 28.19 -13.11
N ALA A 99 -16.97 28.45 -12.96
CA ALA A 99 -17.96 28.35 -14.04
C ALA A 99 -17.82 29.42 -15.13
N GLU A 100 -17.36 30.63 -14.78
CA GLU A 100 -17.18 31.72 -15.74
C GLU A 100 -16.04 31.42 -16.70
N LEU A 101 -14.94 30.91 -16.19
CA LEU A 101 -13.74 30.51 -16.95
C LEU A 101 -13.83 29.09 -17.47
N GLN A 102 -14.85 28.33 -17.08
CA GLN A 102 -14.94 26.89 -17.33
C GLN A 102 -13.62 26.17 -16.99
N ARG A 103 -13.07 26.54 -15.82
CA ARG A 103 -11.77 26.04 -15.33
C ARG A 103 -11.96 25.19 -14.10
N GLY A 104 -11.42 23.99 -14.15
CA GLY A 104 -11.40 23.07 -13.03
C GLY A 104 -10.00 22.60 -12.67
N ILE A 105 -9.80 22.38 -11.40
CA ILE A 105 -8.60 21.72 -10.86
C ILE A 105 -9.09 20.58 -9.96
N MET A 106 -8.51 19.42 -10.16
CA MET A 106 -8.72 18.24 -9.31
C MET A 106 -7.36 17.65 -8.94
N THR A 107 -7.15 17.47 -7.66
CA THR A 107 -5.90 16.88 -7.16
C THR A 107 -6.24 15.75 -6.20
N HIS A 108 -5.52 14.64 -6.36
CA HIS A 108 -5.53 13.53 -5.41
C HIS A 108 -4.10 13.15 -5.08
N ALA A 109 -3.77 13.14 -3.80
CA ALA A 109 -2.51 12.61 -3.33
C ALA A 109 -2.78 11.51 -2.30
N SER A 110 -1.99 10.45 -2.34
CA SER A 110 -2.02 9.41 -1.32
C SER A 110 -0.62 8.97 -0.95
N PHE A 111 -0.45 8.63 0.32
CA PHE A 111 0.78 8.10 0.88
C PHE A 111 0.43 6.90 1.75
N SER A 112 1.20 5.83 1.62
CA SER A 112 1.07 4.64 2.46
C SER A 112 2.45 4.16 2.89
N ALA A 113 2.61 3.90 4.19
CA ALA A 113 3.84 3.35 4.75
C ALA A 113 3.51 2.24 5.75
N THR A 114 4.24 1.14 5.69
CA THR A 114 4.02 0.00 6.58
C THR A 114 5.25 -0.23 7.45
N GLN A 115 5.05 -0.15 8.75
CA GLN A 115 6.03 -0.54 9.76
C GLN A 115 5.89 -2.03 10.04
N ASN A 116 7.01 -2.70 10.32
CA ASN A 116 7.07 -4.14 10.60
C ASN A 116 6.38 -5.00 9.54
N SER A 117 6.47 -4.63 8.26
CA SER A 117 6.01 -5.49 7.15
C SER A 117 6.59 -6.89 7.32
N ILE A 118 5.82 -7.90 6.97
CA ILE A 118 6.32 -9.28 6.96
C ILE A 118 6.86 -9.58 5.57
N SER A 119 8.11 -9.96 5.50
CA SER A 119 8.81 -10.38 4.29
C SER A 119 9.49 -11.70 4.53
N ASN A 120 9.61 -12.51 3.50
CA ASN A 120 10.28 -13.79 3.57
C ASN A 120 11.80 -13.58 3.41
N SER A 121 12.57 -14.21 4.30
CA SER A 121 13.99 -14.46 4.15
C SER A 121 14.15 -15.88 3.61
N THR A 122 14.86 -16.06 2.52
CA THR A 122 15.08 -17.38 1.90
C THR A 122 16.55 -17.69 1.86
N GLU A 123 16.94 -18.67 2.65
CA GLU A 123 18.27 -19.26 2.66
C GLU A 123 18.35 -20.38 1.64
N TYR A 124 19.42 -20.44 0.91
CA TYR A 124 19.69 -21.49 -0.07
C TYR A 124 20.84 -22.37 0.39
N ASP A 125 20.67 -23.67 0.40
CA ASP A 125 21.70 -24.66 0.71
C ASP A 125 22.33 -25.15 -0.60
N ASP A 126 23.59 -24.77 -0.82
CA ASP A 126 24.33 -25.08 -2.04
C ASP A 126 24.65 -26.60 -2.18
N GLN A 127 24.64 -27.35 -1.08
CA GLN A 127 24.96 -28.79 -1.09
C GLN A 127 23.73 -29.63 -1.48
N THR A 128 22.58 -29.26 -0.94
CA THR A 128 21.33 -30.03 -1.14
C THR A 128 20.42 -29.42 -2.20
N GLY A 129 20.64 -28.14 -2.56
CA GLY A 129 19.75 -27.36 -3.42
C GLY A 129 18.44 -26.95 -2.73
N ALA A 130 18.33 -27.19 -1.43
CA ALA A 130 17.14 -26.86 -0.65
C ALA A 130 17.05 -25.36 -0.34
N ARG A 131 15.82 -24.86 -0.28
CA ARG A 131 15.51 -23.48 0.12
C ARG A 131 14.75 -23.49 1.43
N THR A 132 15.25 -22.76 2.42
CA THR A 132 14.56 -22.57 3.70
C THR A 132 14.02 -21.16 3.77
N THR A 133 12.70 -21.01 3.86
CA THR A 133 12.01 -19.72 3.90
C THR A 133 11.46 -19.46 5.29
N THR A 134 11.84 -18.31 5.87
CA THR A 134 11.41 -17.87 7.19
C THR A 134 10.82 -16.44 7.09
N PRO A 135 9.62 -16.19 7.58
CA PRO A 135 9.03 -14.85 7.61
C PRO A 135 9.72 -14.01 8.70
N LYS A 136 10.10 -12.78 8.37
CA LYS A 136 10.73 -11.80 9.27
C LYS A 136 10.10 -10.42 9.11
N ASN A 137 10.14 -9.58 10.14
CA ASN A 137 9.69 -8.20 10.04
C ASN A 137 10.74 -7.33 9.36
N ILE A 138 10.29 -6.45 8.49
CA ILE A 138 11.14 -5.50 7.77
C ILE A 138 10.47 -4.11 7.72
N ASN A 139 11.28 -3.05 7.75
CA ASN A 139 10.84 -1.67 7.62
C ASN A 139 11.41 -1.04 6.36
N GLY A 140 10.66 -0.08 5.80
CA GLY A 140 11.08 0.70 4.65
C GLY A 140 10.10 0.63 3.47
N ASN A 141 9.02 -0.15 3.57
CA ASN A 141 8.00 -0.24 2.53
C ASN A 141 7.06 0.97 2.58
N TRP A 142 7.02 1.75 1.50
CA TRP A 142 6.12 2.86 1.35
C TRP A 142 5.83 3.17 -0.11
N SER A 143 4.70 3.82 -0.36
CA SER A 143 4.30 4.29 -1.68
C SER A 143 3.68 5.67 -1.60
N ALA A 144 3.85 6.45 -2.65
CA ALA A 144 3.23 7.75 -2.84
C ALA A 144 2.61 7.82 -4.23
N PHE A 145 1.39 8.33 -4.30
CA PHE A 145 0.69 8.56 -5.54
C PHE A 145 0.19 10.01 -5.57
N GLY A 146 0.33 10.66 -6.72
CA GLY A 146 -0.20 11.98 -7.00
C GLY A 146 -0.93 12.00 -8.32
N MET A 147 -2.09 12.64 -8.36
CA MET A 147 -2.84 12.93 -9.57
C MET A 147 -3.19 14.41 -9.59
N PHE A 148 -2.95 15.06 -10.71
CA PHE A 148 -3.34 16.43 -10.97
C PHE A 148 -4.13 16.49 -12.27
N GLY A 149 -5.38 16.94 -12.19
CA GLY A 149 -6.25 17.19 -13.32
C GLY A 149 -6.50 18.68 -13.47
N PHE A 150 -6.33 19.17 -14.66
CA PHE A 150 -6.60 20.56 -15.01
C PHE A 150 -7.44 20.60 -16.29
N ASN A 151 -8.52 21.36 -16.26
CA ASN A 151 -9.29 21.67 -17.46
C ASN A 151 -9.56 23.16 -17.56
N THR A 152 -9.55 23.72 -18.76
CA THR A 152 -9.89 25.11 -19.00
C THR A 152 -10.42 25.32 -20.40
N ALA A 153 -11.36 26.27 -20.53
CA ALA A 153 -11.76 26.77 -21.82
C ALA A 153 -10.96 28.04 -22.17
N LEU A 154 -10.68 28.21 -23.46
CA LEU A 154 -9.99 29.36 -24.04
C LEU A 154 -10.83 30.01 -25.12
N LYS A 155 -10.58 31.32 -25.37
CA LYS A 155 -11.18 32.11 -26.46
C LYS A 155 -12.66 31.83 -26.69
N ASN A 156 -13.51 32.55 -25.99
CA ASN A 156 -14.97 32.44 -26.12
C ASN A 156 -15.52 31.01 -25.92
N LYS A 157 -14.78 30.23 -25.12
CA LYS A 157 -15.17 28.85 -24.76
C LYS A 157 -15.20 27.86 -25.94
N LYS A 158 -14.61 28.23 -27.08
CA LYS A 158 -14.54 27.36 -28.26
C LYS A 158 -13.43 26.30 -28.18
N TYR A 159 -12.38 26.56 -27.42
CA TYR A 159 -11.26 25.61 -27.22
C TYR A 159 -11.27 25.13 -25.79
N THR A 160 -11.14 23.86 -25.60
CA THR A 160 -10.93 23.25 -24.27
C THR A 160 -9.59 22.51 -24.23
N ILE A 161 -8.90 22.64 -23.12
CA ILE A 161 -7.66 21.91 -22.84
C ILE A 161 -7.89 21.14 -21.55
N ASN A 162 -7.58 19.85 -21.60
CA ASN A 162 -7.59 18.98 -20.44
C ASN A 162 -6.21 18.34 -20.29
N SER A 163 -5.66 18.41 -19.09
CA SER A 163 -4.40 17.79 -18.71
C SER A 163 -4.62 16.91 -17.49
N PHE A 164 -4.09 15.69 -17.54
CA PHE A 164 -4.06 14.76 -16.41
C PHE A 164 -2.66 14.21 -16.23
N THR A 165 -2.06 14.59 -15.12
CA THR A 165 -0.74 14.11 -14.70
C THR A 165 -0.90 13.11 -13.58
N ASN A 166 -0.25 11.96 -13.69
CA ASN A 166 -0.17 10.97 -12.61
C ASN A 166 1.30 10.67 -12.29
N VAL A 167 1.60 10.63 -11.02
CA VAL A 167 2.91 10.23 -10.49
C VAL A 167 2.71 9.11 -9.50
N ASN A 168 3.39 8.01 -9.68
CA ASN A 168 3.41 6.91 -8.73
C ASN A 168 4.84 6.58 -8.36
N TYR A 169 5.14 6.60 -7.07
CA TYR A 169 6.43 6.20 -6.53
C TYR A 169 6.26 5.07 -5.53
N GLN A 170 7.08 4.04 -5.65
CA GLN A 170 7.10 2.90 -4.76
C GLN A 170 8.51 2.65 -4.24
N ASN A 171 8.61 2.35 -2.97
CA ASN A 171 9.83 1.89 -2.31
C ASN A 171 9.52 0.56 -1.62
N ASN A 172 10.02 -0.52 -2.19
CA ASN A 172 9.85 -1.86 -1.67
C ASN A 172 11.18 -2.34 -1.08
N VAL A 173 11.12 -2.88 0.13
CA VAL A 173 12.26 -3.48 0.81
C VAL A 173 11.96 -4.94 1.08
N ALA A 174 12.88 -5.81 0.71
CA ALA A 174 12.82 -7.24 0.92
C ALA A 174 14.13 -7.74 1.53
N PHE A 175 14.12 -8.96 2.06
CA PHE A 175 15.35 -9.63 2.45
C PHE A 175 16.01 -10.29 1.25
N LEU A 176 17.33 -10.17 1.19
CA LEU A 176 18.21 -10.95 0.32
C LEU A 176 19.19 -11.66 1.23
N TYR A 177 19.12 -12.98 1.28
CA TYR A 177 20.06 -13.76 2.08
C TYR A 177 21.43 -13.77 1.38
N ASN A 178 22.45 -13.35 2.12
CA ASN A 178 23.84 -13.35 1.65
C ASN A 178 24.49 -14.68 2.06
N GLN A 179 24.86 -15.49 1.06
CA GLN A 179 25.44 -16.81 1.27
C GLN A 179 26.83 -16.76 1.94
N ASP A 180 27.62 -15.73 1.62
CA ASP A 180 28.99 -15.60 2.15
C ASP A 180 29.00 -15.20 3.62
N THR A 181 28.14 -14.22 3.96
CA THR A 181 28.06 -13.70 5.34
C THR A 181 27.04 -14.44 6.21
N LYS A 182 26.16 -15.25 5.60
CA LYS A 182 25.02 -15.93 6.24
C LYS A 182 24.07 -14.99 6.99
N VAL A 183 23.92 -13.78 6.48
CA VAL A 183 23.08 -12.73 7.06
C VAL A 183 22.10 -12.21 6.01
N ASP A 184 20.93 -11.77 6.47
CA ASP A 184 19.97 -11.10 5.60
C ASP A 184 20.38 -9.66 5.34
N ASP A 185 20.63 -9.34 4.09
CA ASP A 185 20.78 -7.99 3.61
C ASP A 185 19.40 -7.41 3.20
N LYS A 186 19.27 -6.10 3.29
CA LYS A 186 18.07 -5.40 2.80
C LYS A 186 18.26 -5.04 1.34
N ASN A 187 17.46 -5.66 0.48
CA ASN A 187 17.35 -5.25 -0.91
C ASN A 187 16.25 -4.21 -1.06
N LYS A 188 16.60 -3.05 -1.62
CA LYS A 188 15.68 -1.94 -1.85
C LYS A 188 15.41 -1.79 -3.34
N THR A 189 14.16 -1.87 -3.71
CA THR A 189 13.69 -1.64 -5.09
C THR A 189 12.82 -0.40 -5.12
N THR A 190 13.15 0.56 -5.97
CA THR A 190 12.37 1.78 -6.17
C THR A 190 11.79 1.81 -7.57
N GLY A 191 10.55 2.26 -7.68
CA GLY A 191 9.87 2.47 -8.95
C GLY A 191 9.26 3.86 -9.01
N LEU A 192 9.45 4.56 -10.12
CA LEU A 192 8.79 5.83 -10.43
C LEU A 192 8.07 5.67 -11.77
N THR A 193 6.77 5.96 -11.76
CA THR A 193 5.96 6.04 -12.97
C THR A 193 5.38 7.43 -13.08
N LEU A 194 5.59 8.06 -14.22
CA LEU A 194 5.00 9.34 -14.58
C LEU A 194 4.16 9.14 -15.84
N SER A 195 2.92 9.60 -15.82
CA SER A 195 2.07 9.60 -17.00
C SER A 195 1.38 10.95 -17.15
N GLU A 196 1.31 11.43 -18.39
CA GLU A 196 0.63 12.65 -18.77
C GLU A 196 -0.35 12.35 -19.90
N ARG A 197 -1.54 12.91 -19.79
CA ARG A 197 -2.56 12.90 -20.85
C ARG A 197 -2.99 14.33 -21.14
N LEU A 198 -2.78 14.76 -22.36
CA LEU A 198 -3.20 16.05 -22.86
C LEU A 198 -4.29 15.83 -23.92
N ASN A 199 -5.42 16.51 -23.77
CA ASN A 199 -6.48 16.51 -24.77
C ASN A 199 -6.85 17.97 -25.06
N GLY A 200 -7.01 18.28 -26.35
CA GLY A 200 -7.55 19.56 -26.82
C GLY A 200 -8.81 19.30 -27.63
N ALA A 201 -9.84 20.12 -27.47
CA ALA A 201 -11.02 20.05 -28.30
C ALA A 201 -11.43 21.44 -28.80
N TYR A 202 -11.93 21.48 -30.00
CA TYR A 202 -12.55 22.67 -30.61
C TYR A 202 -14.03 22.41 -30.83
N ARG A 203 -14.85 23.31 -30.35
CA ARG A 203 -16.32 23.27 -30.53
C ARG A 203 -16.82 24.58 -31.09
N ASN A 204 -17.65 24.49 -32.11
CA ASN A 204 -18.49 25.58 -32.55
C ASN A 204 -19.98 25.12 -32.61
N ASP A 205 -20.88 26.00 -33.11
CA ASP A 205 -22.31 25.72 -33.14
C ASP A 205 -22.68 24.56 -34.07
N TRP A 206 -21.80 24.12 -34.95
CA TRP A 206 -22.06 23.17 -36.02
C TRP A 206 -21.31 21.83 -35.81
N PHE A 207 -20.14 21.83 -35.23
CA PHE A 207 -19.33 20.62 -35.03
C PHE A 207 -18.37 20.73 -33.82
N GLU A 208 -18.01 19.59 -33.33
CA GLU A 208 -16.99 19.39 -32.29
C GLU A 208 -15.89 18.49 -32.86
N PHE A 209 -14.64 18.90 -32.64
CA PHE A 209 -13.46 18.16 -33.02
C PHE A 209 -12.49 18.06 -31.82
N GLY A 210 -12.03 16.83 -31.47
CA GLY A 210 -11.17 16.57 -30.34
C GLY A 210 -10.25 15.37 -30.58
#